data_e8e5c32c1c42bd9ac0ab00aab96d5f15
#
_entry.id   e8e5c32c1c42bd9ac0ab00aab96d5f15
#
_cell.length_a   1.000
_cell.length_b   1.000
_cell.length_c   1.000
_cell.angle_alpha   90.00
_cell.angle_beta   90.00
_cell.angle_gamma   90.00
#
_symmetry.space_group_name_H-M   'P 1'
#
loop_
_entity.id
_entity.type
_entity.pdbx_description
1 polymer ?
#
loop_
_entity_poly.entity_id
_entity_poly.type
_entity_poly.pdbx_seq_one_letter_code
_entity_poly.pdbx_strand_id
1 'polypeptide(L)'
;MSTIYDKEQALFAEWIEHEKWIKDEDWTGMKDASLDDVFCPDGLHFTGGPYSYQIEGKSYCEVETGNEEELWNKAFLKPVFLCKDYYGIYPDEDGNIIYSNMDVRTEAGGCDDQLYYRFYARYMILLYGLTNYRRENNMFPTFSEASDINNYWYGEKGFFHAPVVRMNLKKIAGWQKCYDSVLSGYIKNDLAYITRQKDIYEGANVFICCHGGVPSNPIMELLKNEWFPDLKRYKDSSFLWYDETKKVVVLHEWHMSAPGVSYEEYYSAVYELQSFLEDNKGFFDKK
;
A
#
# COMPACT_ATOMS: atom_id res chain seq x y z
N MET A 1 21.33 -3.82 -15.14
CA MET A 1 20.89 -3.12 -13.91
C MET A 1 19.97 -4.09 -13.16
N SER A 2 20.04 -4.10 -11.84
CA SER A 2 19.13 -4.91 -11.01
C SER A 2 17.73 -4.35 -11.12
N THR A 3 16.72 -5.21 -11.26
CA THR A 3 15.31 -4.83 -11.31
C THR A 3 14.81 -4.36 -9.95
N ILE A 4 13.63 -3.73 -9.90
CA ILE A 4 12.96 -3.41 -8.61
C ILE A 4 12.77 -4.70 -7.82
N TYR A 5 12.29 -5.76 -8.45
CA TYR A 5 12.12 -7.08 -7.83
C TYR A 5 13.41 -7.62 -7.20
N ASP A 6 14.53 -7.60 -7.95
CA ASP A 6 15.83 -8.07 -7.42
C ASP A 6 16.27 -7.26 -6.20
N LYS A 7 16.06 -5.94 -6.21
CA LYS A 7 16.39 -5.06 -5.10
C LYS A 7 15.54 -5.34 -3.86
N GLU A 8 14.24 -5.58 -4.06
CA GLU A 8 13.31 -5.97 -2.99
C GLU A 8 13.73 -7.31 -2.37
N GLN A 9 14.00 -8.34 -3.19
CA GLN A 9 14.41 -9.65 -2.70
C GLN A 9 15.72 -9.57 -1.89
N ALA A 10 16.71 -8.85 -2.39
CA ALA A 10 17.97 -8.66 -1.67
C ALA A 10 17.78 -7.94 -0.34
N LEU A 11 16.93 -6.90 -0.31
CA LEU A 11 16.62 -6.17 0.90
C LEU A 11 15.89 -7.05 1.92
N PHE A 12 14.90 -7.84 1.49
CA PHE A 12 14.12 -8.70 2.39
C PHE A 12 14.99 -9.82 2.98
N ALA A 13 15.88 -10.43 2.19
CA ALA A 13 16.81 -11.43 2.70
C ALA A 13 17.69 -10.83 3.81
N GLU A 14 18.27 -9.64 3.59
CA GLU A 14 19.06 -8.93 4.59
C GLU A 14 18.24 -8.55 5.82
N TRP A 15 16.97 -8.10 5.63
CA TRP A 15 16.09 -7.71 6.70
C TRP A 15 15.76 -8.91 7.61
N ILE A 16 15.42 -10.06 7.01
CA ILE A 16 15.17 -11.32 7.72
C ILE A 16 16.36 -11.74 8.57
N GLU A 17 17.59 -11.66 8.03
CA GLU A 17 18.81 -12.02 8.77
C GLU A 17 19.07 -11.14 10.00
N HIS A 18 18.66 -9.86 9.93
CA HIS A 18 18.98 -8.85 10.95
C HIS A 18 17.81 -8.51 11.85
N GLU A 19 16.62 -8.99 11.53
CA GLU A 19 15.41 -8.69 12.29
C GLU A 19 15.53 -9.16 13.74
N LYS A 20 15.25 -8.23 14.62
CA LYS A 20 15.09 -8.54 16.05
C LYS A 20 13.62 -8.56 16.36
N TRP A 21 13.12 -9.72 16.74
CA TRP A 21 11.74 -9.87 17.19
C TRP A 21 11.39 -8.79 18.22
N ILE A 22 10.43 -7.96 17.90
CA ILE A 22 9.79 -7.12 18.89
C ILE A 22 8.83 -8.02 19.63
N LYS A 23 9.10 -8.27 20.92
CA LYS A 23 8.20 -9.03 21.79
C LYS A 23 6.96 -8.21 22.04
N ASP A 24 5.88 -8.57 21.39
CA ASP A 24 4.55 -8.05 21.61
C ASP A 24 3.77 -9.05 22.47
N GLU A 25 2.90 -8.57 23.36
CA GLU A 25 2.04 -9.43 24.17
C GLU A 25 1.11 -10.29 23.29
N ASP A 26 0.74 -9.79 22.10
CA ASP A 26 -0.09 -10.50 21.13
C ASP A 26 0.64 -11.64 20.40
N TRP A 27 1.96 -11.79 20.60
CA TRP A 27 2.84 -12.73 19.88
C TRP A 27 3.18 -13.99 20.67
N THR A 28 2.45 -14.28 21.73
CA THR A 28 2.74 -15.41 22.62
C THR A 28 2.79 -16.78 21.95
N GLY A 29 2.19 -16.93 20.75
CA GLY A 29 2.23 -18.15 19.95
C GLY A 29 3.41 -18.28 18.99
N MET A 30 4.17 -17.20 18.73
CA MET A 30 5.21 -17.18 17.70
C MET A 30 6.64 -17.40 18.24
N LYS A 31 6.80 -17.76 19.50
CA LYS A 31 8.12 -17.87 20.15
C LYS A 31 9.09 -18.82 19.44
N ASP A 32 8.57 -19.77 18.71
CA ASP A 32 9.32 -20.85 18.05
C ASP A 32 9.26 -20.74 16.50
N ALA A 33 8.54 -19.76 15.93
CA ALA A 33 8.52 -19.53 14.49
C ALA A 33 9.81 -18.83 14.03
N SER A 34 10.38 -19.27 12.93
CA SER A 34 11.45 -18.53 12.28
C SER A 34 10.87 -17.30 11.56
N LEU A 35 11.67 -16.27 11.36
CA LEU A 35 11.22 -15.07 10.65
C LEU A 35 10.85 -15.38 9.19
N ASP A 36 11.57 -16.33 8.56
CA ASP A 36 11.27 -16.80 7.20
C ASP A 36 9.84 -17.35 7.07
N ASP A 37 9.33 -17.96 8.17
CA ASP A 37 7.98 -18.56 8.16
C ASP A 37 6.85 -17.53 8.29
N VAL A 38 7.15 -16.28 8.62
CA VAL A 38 6.14 -15.29 9.00
C VAL A 38 6.33 -13.90 8.36
N PHE A 39 7.46 -13.70 7.68
CA PHE A 39 7.73 -12.46 6.97
C PHE A 39 6.84 -12.38 5.72
N CYS A 40 6.12 -11.29 5.57
CA CYS A 40 5.25 -11.01 4.43
C CYS A 40 5.93 -10.02 3.49
N PRO A 41 6.58 -10.48 2.41
CA PRO A 41 7.10 -9.60 1.38
C PRO A 41 5.99 -8.71 0.81
N ASP A 42 6.32 -7.48 0.50
CA ASP A 42 5.41 -6.53 -0.14
C ASP A 42 6.20 -5.58 -1.04
N GLY A 43 5.52 -4.70 -1.76
CA GLY A 43 6.21 -3.75 -2.62
C GLY A 43 5.45 -3.44 -3.90
N LEU A 44 6.18 -3.43 -5.02
CA LEU A 44 5.59 -3.19 -6.33
C LEU A 44 4.73 -4.41 -6.75
N HIS A 45 3.42 -4.18 -6.88
CA HIS A 45 2.46 -5.23 -7.25
C HIS A 45 2.79 -5.83 -8.62
N PHE A 46 2.67 -7.14 -8.73
CA PHE A 46 2.84 -7.86 -9.97
C PHE A 46 1.70 -7.61 -10.94
N THR A 47 1.99 -7.65 -12.23
CA THR A 47 1.05 -7.30 -13.30
C THR A 47 0.96 -8.37 -14.40
N GLY A 48 1.41 -9.59 -14.13
CA GLY A 48 1.38 -10.71 -15.08
C GLY A 48 -0.01 -11.29 -15.34
N GLY A 49 -1.05 -10.66 -14.81
CA GLY A 49 -2.43 -11.12 -14.90
C GLY A 49 -2.78 -12.11 -13.77
N PRO A 50 -4.06 -12.19 -13.43
CA PRO A 50 -4.51 -13.15 -12.43
C PRO A 50 -4.56 -14.54 -13.02
N TYR A 51 -4.10 -15.53 -12.28
CA TYR A 51 -4.40 -16.92 -12.52
C TYR A 51 -5.13 -17.52 -11.32
N SER A 52 -6.08 -18.40 -11.59
CA SER A 52 -6.88 -19.06 -10.55
C SER A 52 -6.53 -20.54 -10.49
N TYR A 53 -6.40 -21.04 -9.25
CA TYR A 53 -6.18 -22.45 -8.99
C TYR A 53 -7.04 -22.93 -7.82
N GLN A 54 -7.18 -24.22 -7.66
CA GLN A 54 -7.95 -24.80 -6.58
C GLN A 54 -7.07 -25.73 -5.70
N ILE A 55 -7.18 -25.54 -4.38
CA ILE A 55 -6.63 -26.44 -3.41
C ILE A 55 -7.78 -26.86 -2.48
N GLU A 56 -8.01 -28.16 -2.34
CA GLU A 56 -9.04 -28.73 -1.47
C GLU A 56 -10.44 -28.12 -1.66
N GLY A 57 -10.78 -27.80 -2.90
CA GLY A 57 -12.07 -27.19 -3.25
C GLY A 57 -12.21 -25.69 -2.97
N LYS A 58 -11.17 -25.04 -2.47
CA LYS A 58 -11.11 -23.58 -2.33
C LYS A 58 -10.42 -22.98 -3.54
N SER A 59 -10.99 -21.90 -4.08
CA SER A 59 -10.40 -21.14 -5.18
C SER A 59 -9.41 -20.12 -4.64
N TYR A 60 -8.24 -20.07 -5.25
CA TYR A 60 -7.19 -19.09 -5.00
C TYR A 60 -6.90 -18.34 -6.29
N CYS A 61 -6.50 -17.10 -6.14
CA CYS A 61 -6.16 -16.24 -7.26
C CYS A 61 -4.89 -15.46 -6.91
N GLU A 62 -3.89 -15.59 -7.74
CA GLU A 62 -2.60 -14.91 -7.57
C GLU A 62 -2.21 -14.20 -8.87
N VAL A 63 -1.29 -13.27 -8.78
CA VAL A 63 -0.71 -12.54 -9.91
C VAL A 63 0.78 -12.86 -9.99
N GLU A 64 1.23 -13.21 -11.19
CA GLU A 64 2.65 -13.42 -11.45
C GLU A 64 3.36 -12.10 -11.81
N THR A 65 4.70 -12.14 -11.82
CA THR A 65 5.50 -11.03 -12.34
C THR A 65 5.16 -10.79 -13.81
N GLY A 66 5.12 -9.51 -14.18
CA GLY A 66 4.76 -9.08 -15.53
C GLY A 66 5.60 -7.88 -15.99
N ASN A 67 4.94 -6.78 -16.30
CA ASN A 67 5.58 -5.54 -16.75
C ASN A 67 5.46 -4.39 -15.74
N GLU A 68 5.30 -4.71 -14.44
CA GLU A 68 5.09 -3.74 -13.36
C GLU A 68 6.18 -2.67 -13.29
N GLU A 69 7.45 -3.03 -13.47
CA GLU A 69 8.55 -2.07 -13.46
C GLU A 69 8.48 -1.12 -14.66
N GLU A 70 8.10 -1.60 -15.82
CA GLU A 70 7.89 -0.77 -17.02
C GLU A 70 6.73 0.20 -16.81
N LEU A 71 5.61 -0.28 -16.25
CA LEU A 71 4.46 0.53 -15.92
C LEU A 71 4.81 1.59 -14.87
N TRP A 72 5.53 1.19 -13.81
CA TRP A 72 6.02 2.11 -12.78
C TRP A 72 6.91 3.21 -13.37
N ASN A 73 7.87 2.85 -14.21
CA ASN A 73 8.78 3.80 -14.80
C ASN A 73 8.10 4.82 -15.70
N LYS A 74 7.03 4.42 -16.40
CA LYS A 74 6.23 5.28 -17.30
C LYS A 74 5.18 6.11 -16.56
N ALA A 75 4.79 5.73 -15.36
CA ALA A 75 3.72 6.39 -14.62
C ALA A 75 4.07 7.83 -14.26
N PHE A 76 3.14 8.74 -14.45
CA PHE A 76 3.25 10.13 -14.00
C PHE A 76 2.99 10.26 -12.50
N LEU A 77 1.92 9.66 -12.02
CA LEU A 77 1.68 9.48 -10.59
C LEU A 77 2.12 8.08 -10.19
N LYS A 78 2.93 8.02 -9.15
CA LYS A 78 3.55 6.80 -8.63
C LYS A 78 3.10 6.57 -7.19
N PRO A 79 1.92 5.94 -6.99
CA PRO A 79 1.32 5.78 -5.69
C PRO A 79 2.01 4.72 -4.83
N VAL A 80 2.26 5.07 -3.57
CA VAL A 80 2.77 4.17 -2.52
C VAL A 80 1.76 4.15 -1.38
N PHE A 81 1.10 3.02 -1.18
CA PHE A 81 0.18 2.81 -0.06
C PHE A 81 0.96 2.33 1.16
N LEU A 82 0.94 3.12 2.22
CA LEU A 82 1.57 2.79 3.49
C LEU A 82 0.52 2.18 4.42
N CYS A 83 0.62 0.88 4.63
CA CYS A 83 -0.27 0.09 5.46
C CYS A 83 0.41 -0.30 6.78
N LYS A 84 -0.39 -0.76 7.75
CA LYS A 84 0.14 -1.19 9.06
C LYS A 84 0.86 -2.52 8.96
N ASP A 85 0.10 -3.57 8.67
CA ASP A 85 0.54 -4.97 8.55
C ASP A 85 -0.40 -5.75 7.64
N TYR A 86 -0.01 -6.98 7.34
CA TYR A 86 -0.84 -7.93 6.65
C TYR A 86 -1.69 -8.73 7.66
N TYR A 87 -3.00 -8.83 7.43
CA TYR A 87 -3.86 -9.69 8.23
C TYR A 87 -3.66 -11.15 7.79
N GLY A 88 -2.92 -11.91 8.56
CA GLY A 88 -2.51 -13.26 8.20
C GLY A 88 -2.34 -14.19 9.40
N ILE A 89 -2.96 -13.87 10.54
CA ILE A 89 -2.99 -14.76 11.70
C ILE A 89 -4.41 -15.26 11.89
N TYR A 90 -4.60 -16.56 11.83
CA TYR A 90 -5.92 -17.20 11.98
C TYR A 90 -5.79 -18.60 12.55
N PRO A 91 -6.78 -19.11 13.30
CA PRO A 91 -6.80 -20.50 13.75
C PRO A 91 -7.14 -21.43 12.57
N ASP A 92 -6.50 -22.62 12.55
CA ASP A 92 -6.89 -23.73 11.70
C ASP A 92 -8.15 -24.43 12.26
N GLU A 93 -8.57 -25.52 11.59
CA GLU A 93 -9.74 -26.32 12.00
C GLU A 93 -9.57 -26.98 13.36
N ASP A 94 -8.33 -27.23 13.79
CA ASP A 94 -7.97 -27.81 15.09
C ASP A 94 -7.73 -26.74 16.17
N GLY A 95 -7.81 -25.47 15.82
CA GLY A 95 -7.59 -24.33 16.73
C GLY A 95 -6.13 -23.94 16.91
N ASN A 96 -5.20 -24.51 16.13
CA ASN A 96 -3.81 -24.06 16.12
C ASN A 96 -3.68 -22.74 15.39
N ILE A 97 -2.77 -21.89 15.83
CA ILE A 97 -2.53 -20.60 15.19
C ILE A 97 -1.65 -20.80 13.96
N ILE A 98 -2.17 -20.38 12.80
CA ILE A 98 -1.44 -20.33 11.54
C ILE A 98 -1.02 -18.88 11.28
N TYR A 99 0.21 -18.72 10.82
CA TYR A 99 0.79 -17.46 10.38
C TYR A 99 0.98 -17.49 8.87
N SER A 100 0.54 -16.44 8.20
CA SER A 100 0.80 -16.29 6.77
C SER A 100 2.14 -15.62 6.55
N ASN A 101 2.91 -16.15 5.61
CA ASN A 101 4.08 -15.51 5.02
C ASN A 101 3.82 -15.11 3.56
N MET A 102 2.57 -14.83 3.24
CA MET A 102 2.14 -14.50 1.89
C MET A 102 2.91 -13.31 1.33
N ASP A 103 3.39 -13.45 0.11
CA ASP A 103 3.90 -12.33 -0.68
C ASP A 103 2.73 -11.44 -1.13
N VAL A 104 2.63 -10.26 -0.52
CA VAL A 104 1.53 -9.32 -0.76
C VAL A 104 1.51 -8.78 -2.20
N ARG A 105 2.63 -8.89 -2.94
CA ARG A 105 2.73 -8.47 -4.34
C ARG A 105 1.98 -9.39 -5.29
N THR A 106 1.78 -10.66 -4.88
CA THR A 106 1.01 -11.65 -5.64
C THR A 106 -0.49 -11.53 -5.42
N GLU A 107 -0.92 -10.69 -4.45
CA GLU A 107 -2.31 -10.60 -4.03
C GLU A 107 -3.17 -10.02 -5.14
N ALA A 108 -4.03 -10.84 -5.71
CA ALA A 108 -4.95 -10.45 -6.78
C ALA A 108 -6.17 -9.64 -6.28
N GLY A 109 -6.17 -9.22 -5.01
CA GLY A 109 -7.34 -8.60 -4.40
C GLY A 109 -8.49 -9.58 -4.19
N GLY A 110 -8.21 -10.84 -4.33
CA GLY A 110 -9.11 -11.96 -4.13
C GLY A 110 -9.84 -12.44 -5.37
N CYS A 111 -10.17 -13.70 -5.37
CA CYS A 111 -11.21 -14.26 -6.19
C CYS A 111 -12.55 -13.57 -5.87
N ASP A 112 -13.56 -13.79 -6.65
CA ASP A 112 -14.88 -13.12 -6.63
C ASP A 112 -15.42 -12.76 -5.24
N ASP A 113 -15.14 -13.56 -4.21
CA ASP A 113 -15.57 -13.31 -2.83
C ASP A 113 -14.86 -12.13 -2.16
N GLN A 114 -13.63 -11.81 -2.51
CA GLN A 114 -12.83 -10.74 -1.86
C GLN A 114 -13.10 -9.36 -2.45
N LEU A 115 -13.62 -9.27 -3.68
CA LEU A 115 -14.06 -8.01 -4.28
C LEU A 115 -15.09 -7.28 -3.41
N TYR A 116 -15.82 -8.01 -2.59
CA TYR A 116 -16.81 -7.47 -1.65
C TYR A 116 -16.20 -7.01 -0.32
N TYR A 117 -14.95 -7.32 -0.02
CA TYR A 117 -14.30 -6.78 1.17
C TYR A 117 -14.01 -5.30 0.98
N ARG A 118 -14.44 -4.50 1.93
CA ARG A 118 -14.29 -3.03 1.92
C ARG A 118 -12.86 -2.58 1.67
N PHE A 119 -11.88 -3.31 2.21
CA PHE A 119 -10.47 -2.99 2.04
C PHE A 119 -10.10 -2.95 0.55
N TYR A 120 -10.35 -4.03 -0.17
CA TYR A 120 -9.97 -4.15 -1.58
C TYR A 120 -10.75 -3.20 -2.48
N ALA A 121 -12.06 -3.13 -2.32
CA ALA A 121 -12.87 -2.22 -3.13
C ALA A 121 -12.40 -0.77 -3.01
N ARG A 122 -12.16 -0.28 -1.79
CA ARG A 122 -11.66 1.09 -1.57
C ARG A 122 -10.26 1.29 -2.11
N TYR A 123 -9.36 0.33 -1.85
CA TYR A 123 -8.01 0.33 -2.37
C TYR A 123 -8.00 0.44 -3.89
N MET A 124 -8.78 -0.39 -4.58
CA MET A 124 -8.82 -0.42 -6.04
C MET A 124 -9.49 0.82 -6.65
N ILE A 125 -10.57 1.31 -6.04
CA ILE A 125 -11.26 2.54 -6.48
C ILE A 125 -10.30 3.73 -6.38
N LEU A 126 -9.61 3.88 -5.25
CA LEU A 126 -8.63 4.94 -5.06
C LEU A 126 -7.44 4.80 -6.02
N LEU A 127 -6.92 3.57 -6.17
CA LEU A 127 -5.84 3.26 -7.10
C LEU A 127 -6.23 3.60 -8.54
N TYR A 128 -7.40 3.17 -8.98
CA TYR A 128 -7.90 3.49 -10.32
C TYR A 128 -7.97 5.00 -10.55
N GLY A 129 -8.48 5.74 -9.57
CA GLY A 129 -8.50 7.20 -9.63
C GLY A 129 -7.11 7.79 -9.85
N LEU A 130 -6.14 7.40 -9.01
CA LEU A 130 -4.77 7.94 -9.05
C LEU A 130 -4.03 7.57 -10.34
N THR A 131 -4.10 6.32 -10.77
CA THR A 131 -3.33 5.83 -11.93
C THR A 131 -3.93 6.22 -13.28
N ASN A 132 -5.19 6.60 -13.32
CA ASN A 132 -5.88 7.03 -14.54
C ASN A 132 -6.01 8.57 -14.66
N TYR A 133 -5.13 9.31 -14.00
CA TYR A 133 -5.02 10.75 -14.17
C TYR A 133 -4.74 11.13 -15.63
N ARG A 134 -5.57 12.02 -16.19
CA ARG A 134 -5.49 12.53 -17.56
C ARG A 134 -4.70 13.84 -17.56
N ARG A 135 -3.41 13.74 -17.81
CA ARG A 135 -2.49 14.88 -17.72
C ARG A 135 -2.83 16.02 -18.68
N GLU A 136 -3.31 15.70 -19.87
CA GLU A 136 -3.64 16.63 -20.95
C GLU A 136 -4.72 17.66 -20.55
N ASN A 137 -5.63 17.29 -19.69
CA ASN A 137 -6.71 18.15 -19.22
C ASN A 137 -6.72 18.35 -17.69
N ASN A 138 -5.69 17.82 -16.99
CA ASN A 138 -5.54 17.90 -15.54
C ASN A 138 -6.77 17.31 -14.80
N MET A 139 -7.25 16.15 -15.23
CA MET A 139 -8.46 15.54 -14.66
C MET A 139 -8.21 14.12 -14.17
N PHE A 140 -8.76 13.83 -13.01
CA PHE A 140 -8.92 12.45 -12.52
C PHE A 140 -10.26 11.88 -13.01
N PRO A 141 -10.40 10.54 -13.05
CA PRO A 141 -11.72 9.93 -13.20
C PRO A 141 -12.71 10.44 -12.15
N THR A 142 -13.98 10.49 -12.49
CA THR A 142 -15.02 10.74 -11.50
C THR A 142 -15.16 9.53 -10.56
N PHE A 143 -15.76 9.72 -9.39
CA PHE A 143 -16.07 8.61 -8.49
C PHE A 143 -16.92 7.54 -9.19
N SER A 144 -17.89 7.94 -10.01
CA SER A 144 -18.73 6.99 -10.78
C SER A 144 -17.90 6.14 -11.75
N GLU A 145 -16.93 6.74 -12.44
CA GLU A 145 -16.00 6.00 -13.32
C GLU A 145 -15.09 5.06 -12.51
N ALA A 146 -14.56 5.55 -11.39
CA ALA A 146 -13.62 4.80 -10.56
C ALA A 146 -14.29 3.67 -9.76
N SER A 147 -15.56 3.78 -9.42
CA SER A 147 -16.30 2.76 -8.68
C SER A 147 -16.99 1.71 -9.56
N ASP A 148 -16.89 1.83 -10.90
CA ASP A 148 -17.37 0.80 -11.79
C ASP A 148 -16.38 -0.37 -11.81
N ILE A 149 -16.85 -1.56 -11.42
CA ILE A 149 -16.05 -2.78 -11.38
C ILE A 149 -15.46 -3.16 -12.75
N ASN A 150 -16.13 -2.81 -13.84
CA ASN A 150 -15.62 -3.02 -15.19
C ASN A 150 -14.41 -2.14 -15.48
N ASN A 151 -14.23 -1.05 -14.77
CA ASN A 151 -13.07 -0.19 -14.88
C ASN A 151 -11.96 -0.62 -13.92
N TYR A 152 -12.22 -0.61 -12.60
CA TYR A 152 -11.15 -0.80 -11.62
C TYR A 152 -10.65 -2.25 -11.51
N TRP A 153 -11.48 -3.23 -11.90
CA TRP A 153 -11.12 -4.64 -11.82
C TRP A 153 -10.84 -5.25 -13.19
N TYR A 154 -11.82 -5.24 -14.09
CA TYR A 154 -11.73 -5.91 -15.39
C TYR A 154 -11.13 -5.05 -16.51
N GLY A 155 -10.99 -3.74 -16.30
CA GLY A 155 -10.53 -2.81 -17.34
C GLY A 155 -9.04 -2.94 -17.65
N GLU A 156 -8.67 -2.61 -18.89
CA GLU A 156 -7.27 -2.55 -19.34
C GLU A 156 -6.36 -1.63 -18.52
N LYS A 157 -6.95 -0.73 -17.74
CA LYS A 157 -6.27 0.18 -16.82
C LYS A 157 -6.66 -0.07 -15.36
N GLY A 158 -7.25 -1.23 -15.10
CA GLY A 158 -7.65 -1.64 -13.77
C GLY A 158 -6.48 -2.13 -12.92
N PHE A 159 -6.81 -2.76 -11.80
CA PHE A 159 -5.86 -3.17 -10.77
C PHE A 159 -4.66 -3.97 -11.31
N PHE A 160 -4.89 -4.96 -12.19
CA PHE A 160 -3.84 -5.82 -12.72
C PHE A 160 -2.87 -5.13 -13.69
N HIS A 161 -3.13 -3.89 -14.07
CA HIS A 161 -2.32 -3.10 -14.99
C HIS A 161 -1.87 -1.77 -14.38
N ALA A 162 -2.17 -1.57 -13.09
CA ALA A 162 -1.85 -0.33 -12.40
C ALA A 162 -0.49 -0.40 -11.71
N PRO A 163 0.42 0.55 -11.97
CA PRO A 163 1.67 0.63 -11.24
C PRO A 163 1.41 1.12 -9.81
N VAL A 164 1.57 0.24 -8.84
CA VAL A 164 1.34 0.58 -7.43
C VAL A 164 2.30 -0.16 -6.51
N VAL A 165 2.77 0.56 -5.50
CA VAL A 165 3.52 -0.02 -4.39
C VAL A 165 2.61 -0.10 -3.17
N ARG A 166 2.58 -1.24 -2.52
CA ARG A 166 1.99 -1.41 -1.20
C ARG A 166 3.09 -1.79 -0.21
N MET A 167 3.26 -0.99 0.82
CA MET A 167 4.25 -1.20 1.88
C MET A 167 3.53 -1.38 3.22
N ASN A 168 3.64 -2.54 3.80
CA ASN A 168 3.31 -2.75 5.20
C ASN A 168 4.51 -2.34 6.05
N LEU A 169 4.32 -1.47 7.02
CA LEU A 169 5.42 -0.99 7.86
C LEU A 169 5.81 -1.99 8.96
N LYS A 170 4.96 -2.96 9.22
CA LYS A 170 5.25 -4.18 9.98
C LYS A 170 5.21 -5.35 9.00
N LYS A 171 6.34 -6.01 8.78
CA LYS A 171 6.48 -7.09 7.78
C LYS A 171 5.96 -8.44 8.23
N ILE A 172 5.59 -8.56 9.46
CA ILE A 172 5.09 -9.80 10.04
C ILE A 172 3.57 -9.73 10.08
N ALA A 173 2.93 -10.84 9.70
CA ALA A 173 1.48 -10.94 9.74
C ALA A 173 0.91 -10.53 11.11
N GLY A 174 -0.24 -9.91 11.11
CA GLY A 174 -0.94 -9.44 12.29
C GLY A 174 -2.35 -10.02 12.43
N TRP A 175 -2.96 -9.76 13.58
CA TRP A 175 -4.37 -9.99 13.86
C TRP A 175 -5.25 -8.89 13.26
N GLN A 176 -6.54 -8.90 13.59
CA GLN A 176 -7.52 -7.88 13.17
C GLN A 176 -7.17 -6.45 13.56
N LYS A 177 -6.28 -6.26 14.55
CA LYS A 177 -5.83 -4.94 15.02
C LYS A 177 -4.31 -4.91 15.15
N CYS A 178 -3.70 -3.90 14.54
CA CYS A 178 -2.36 -3.47 14.86
C CYS A 178 -2.45 -2.18 15.69
N TYR A 179 -2.03 -2.25 16.95
CA TYR A 179 -2.01 -1.09 17.84
C TYR A 179 -0.90 -0.12 17.43
N ASP A 180 -1.14 1.17 17.64
CA ASP A 180 -0.19 2.22 17.24
C ASP A 180 1.14 2.12 17.99
N SER A 181 1.13 1.70 19.26
CA SER A 181 2.36 1.46 20.03
C SER A 181 3.20 0.32 19.44
N VAL A 182 2.55 -0.72 18.94
CA VAL A 182 3.20 -1.85 18.27
C VAL A 182 3.79 -1.39 16.94
N LEU A 183 2.98 -0.72 16.12
CA LEU A 183 3.44 -0.18 14.83
C LEU A 183 4.61 0.79 15.00
N SER A 184 4.55 1.69 15.98
CA SER A 184 5.65 2.61 16.31
C SER A 184 6.92 1.87 16.71
N GLY A 185 6.79 0.76 17.45
CA GLY A 185 7.91 -0.10 17.81
C GLY A 185 8.58 -0.71 16.59
N TYR A 186 7.81 -1.28 15.67
CA TYR A 186 8.32 -1.82 14.39
C TYR A 186 8.96 -0.75 13.52
N ILE A 187 8.29 0.39 13.31
CA ILE A 187 8.86 1.50 12.53
C ILE A 187 10.20 1.94 13.11
N LYS A 188 10.29 2.08 14.42
CA LYS A 188 11.53 2.51 15.08
C LYS A 188 12.66 1.48 14.95
N ASN A 189 12.33 0.19 15.10
CA ASN A 189 13.28 -0.90 14.99
C ASN A 189 13.82 -1.03 13.55
N ASP A 190 12.92 -0.93 12.57
CA ASP A 190 13.17 -1.27 11.18
C ASP A 190 13.33 -0.05 10.27
N LEU A 191 13.47 1.14 10.85
CA LEU A 191 13.50 2.41 10.11
C LEU A 191 14.48 2.40 8.94
N ALA A 192 15.67 1.81 9.13
CA ALA A 192 16.69 1.73 8.08
C ALA A 192 16.21 0.88 6.88
N TYR A 193 15.56 -0.25 7.15
CA TYR A 193 15.05 -1.15 6.10
C TYR A 193 13.82 -0.56 5.42
N ILE A 194 12.88 -0.02 6.19
CA ILE A 194 11.67 0.66 5.66
C ILE A 194 12.09 1.82 4.74
N THR A 195 13.09 2.60 5.14
CA THR A 195 13.59 3.71 4.32
C THR A 195 14.29 3.23 3.06
N ARG A 196 15.13 2.18 3.15
CA ARG A 196 15.76 1.56 1.98
C ARG A 196 14.72 0.98 1.01
N GLN A 197 13.66 0.38 1.54
CA GLN A 197 12.56 -0.12 0.71
C GLN A 197 11.88 1.04 -0.04
N LYS A 198 11.54 2.12 0.64
CA LYS A 198 11.01 3.33 -0.02
C LYS A 198 11.95 3.84 -1.12
N ASP A 199 13.27 3.82 -0.89
CA ASP A 199 14.25 4.34 -1.85
C ASP A 199 14.40 3.45 -3.10
N ILE A 200 13.98 2.18 -3.06
CA ILE A 200 13.89 1.32 -4.25
C ILE A 200 12.89 1.89 -5.27
N TYR A 201 11.83 2.54 -4.81
CA TYR A 201 10.76 3.05 -5.69
C TYR A 201 11.06 4.47 -6.17
N GLU A 202 12.08 4.58 -7.02
CA GLU A 202 12.50 5.87 -7.57
C GLU A 202 11.34 6.63 -8.24
N GLY A 203 11.23 7.89 -7.88
CA GLY A 203 10.20 8.79 -8.41
C GLY A 203 8.81 8.59 -7.80
N ALA A 204 8.65 7.78 -6.74
CA ALA A 204 7.44 7.77 -5.95
C ALA A 204 7.06 9.19 -5.53
N ASN A 205 5.83 9.62 -5.82
CA ASN A 205 5.42 11.01 -5.66
C ASN A 205 4.05 11.21 -5.01
N VAL A 206 3.28 10.11 -4.82
CA VAL A 206 2.03 10.12 -4.07
C VAL A 206 2.07 9.05 -3.01
N PHE A 207 2.10 9.43 -1.74
CA PHE A 207 2.08 8.51 -0.61
C PHE A 207 0.70 8.52 0.03
N ILE A 208 0.13 7.35 0.26
CA ILE A 208 -1.18 7.18 0.86
C ILE A 208 -1.00 6.59 2.25
N CYS A 209 -1.29 7.39 3.29
CA CYS A 209 -1.23 6.97 4.68
C CYS A 209 -2.54 6.26 5.06
N CYS A 210 -2.57 4.94 5.02
CA CYS A 210 -3.75 4.12 5.29
C CYS A 210 -3.89 3.80 6.79
N HIS A 211 -4.01 4.83 7.65
CA HIS A 211 -4.04 4.59 9.10
C HIS A 211 -5.38 4.96 9.74
N GLY A 212 -6.03 6.02 9.28
CA GLY A 212 -7.25 6.57 9.89
C GLY A 212 -7.09 7.98 10.41
N GLY A 213 -8.17 8.75 10.35
CA GLY A 213 -8.33 10.19 10.47
C GLY A 213 -7.65 10.98 11.60
N VAL A 214 -6.65 10.45 12.27
CA VAL A 214 -5.92 11.16 13.32
C VAL A 214 -4.60 11.68 12.75
N PRO A 215 -4.36 13.01 12.74
CA PRO A 215 -3.14 13.60 12.19
C PRO A 215 -1.83 13.16 12.88
N SER A 216 -1.90 12.71 14.11
CA SER A 216 -0.77 12.14 14.84
C SER A 216 -0.92 10.61 14.91
N ASN A 217 -0.39 9.92 13.94
CA ASN A 217 -0.32 8.48 13.91
C ASN A 217 1.08 8.04 13.45
N PRO A 218 1.52 6.81 13.74
CA PRO A 218 2.87 6.36 13.47
C PRO A 218 3.33 6.52 12.01
N ILE A 219 2.40 6.36 11.06
CA ILE A 219 2.74 6.51 9.63
C ILE A 219 2.98 7.99 9.29
N MET A 220 2.12 8.90 9.77
CA MET A 220 2.32 10.33 9.55
C MET A 220 3.54 10.87 10.28
N GLU A 221 3.88 10.30 11.45
CA GLU A 221 5.12 10.63 12.16
C GLU A 221 6.36 10.20 11.37
N LEU A 222 6.36 8.98 10.80
CA LEU A 222 7.41 8.51 9.88
C LEU A 222 7.57 9.45 8.69
N LEU A 223 6.46 9.80 8.05
CA LEU A 223 6.46 10.67 6.87
C LEU A 223 7.02 12.06 7.20
N LYS A 224 6.60 12.67 8.31
CA LYS A 224 6.98 14.04 8.71
C LYS A 224 8.38 14.13 9.29
N ASN A 225 8.77 13.17 10.11
CA ASN A 225 10.00 13.29 10.88
C ASN A 225 11.20 12.69 10.16
N GLU A 226 10.99 11.64 9.34
CA GLU A 226 12.07 10.88 8.74
C GLU A 226 12.19 11.08 7.23
N TRP A 227 11.07 11.08 6.51
CA TRP A 227 11.14 11.08 5.03
C TRP A 227 10.94 12.45 4.41
N PHE A 228 10.03 13.24 4.92
CA PHE A 228 9.61 14.53 4.34
C PHE A 228 9.46 15.59 5.43
N PRO A 229 10.56 16.10 6.01
CA PRO A 229 10.51 17.04 7.13
C PRO A 229 9.87 18.40 6.76
N ASP A 230 9.84 18.75 5.47
CA ASP A 230 9.20 19.98 4.98
C ASP A 230 7.71 19.79 4.62
N LEU A 231 7.13 18.64 5.03
CA LEU A 231 5.75 18.30 4.73
C LEU A 231 4.79 19.28 5.39
N LYS A 232 4.02 19.98 4.57
CA LYS A 232 3.03 20.97 5.00
C LYS A 232 1.63 20.62 4.50
N ARG A 233 0.62 21.05 5.24
CA ARG A 233 -0.78 20.82 4.90
C ARG A 233 -1.20 21.75 3.77
N TYR A 234 -1.96 21.22 2.81
CA TYR A 234 -2.54 22.01 1.74
C TYR A 234 -3.79 22.72 2.24
N LYS A 235 -3.80 24.06 2.27
CA LYS A 235 -4.93 24.87 2.76
C LYS A 235 -5.47 24.31 4.09
N ASP A 236 -6.78 24.18 4.20
CA ASP A 236 -7.46 23.58 5.35
C ASP A 236 -7.83 22.11 5.11
N SER A 237 -7.23 21.46 4.10
CA SER A 237 -7.50 20.05 3.78
C SER A 237 -7.29 19.14 4.98
N SER A 238 -8.18 18.18 5.18
CA SER A 238 -8.01 17.13 6.18
C SER A 238 -7.16 15.98 5.66
N PHE A 239 -7.02 15.85 4.33
CA PHE A 239 -6.46 14.67 3.67
C PHE A 239 -5.12 14.93 2.99
N LEU A 240 -4.83 16.16 2.53
CA LEU A 240 -3.70 16.42 1.66
C LEU A 240 -2.58 17.21 2.34
N TRP A 241 -1.38 16.63 2.27
CA TRP A 241 -0.11 17.23 2.67
C TRP A 241 0.86 17.18 1.51
N TYR A 242 1.85 18.06 1.45
CA TYR A 242 2.83 18.08 0.37
C TYR A 242 4.19 18.59 0.80
N ASP A 243 5.22 18.10 0.13
CA ASP A 243 6.60 18.61 0.22
C ASP A 243 6.99 19.18 -1.14
N GLU A 244 7.19 20.49 -1.18
CA GLU A 244 7.51 21.22 -2.41
C GLU A 244 8.93 20.93 -2.91
N THR A 245 9.86 20.68 -2.00
CA THR A 245 11.26 20.39 -2.30
C THR A 245 11.42 19.00 -2.90
N LYS A 246 10.77 18.03 -2.30
CA LYS A 246 10.80 16.62 -2.74
C LYS A 246 9.79 16.32 -3.85
N LYS A 247 8.86 17.26 -4.15
CA LYS A 247 7.78 17.07 -5.13
C LYS A 247 6.91 15.85 -4.80
N VAL A 248 6.53 15.75 -3.55
CA VAL A 248 5.74 14.65 -3.01
C VAL A 248 4.41 15.17 -2.46
N VAL A 249 3.35 14.41 -2.67
CA VAL A 249 2.06 14.58 -2.01
C VAL A 249 1.78 13.39 -1.11
N VAL A 250 1.22 13.66 0.06
CA VAL A 250 0.74 12.65 1.00
C VAL A 250 -0.77 12.79 1.15
N LEU A 251 -1.49 11.72 0.85
CA LEU A 251 -2.91 11.59 1.11
C LEU A 251 -3.08 10.86 2.45
N HIS A 252 -3.66 11.54 3.43
CA HIS A 252 -3.90 10.99 4.77
C HIS A 252 -5.30 10.39 4.81
N GLU A 253 -5.38 9.11 4.54
CA GLU A 253 -6.64 8.38 4.42
C GLU A 253 -7.01 7.59 5.67
N TRP A 254 -8.30 7.30 5.79
CA TRP A 254 -8.78 6.30 6.73
C TRP A 254 -8.20 4.92 6.38
N HIS A 255 -8.10 4.05 7.38
CA HIS A 255 -7.79 2.66 7.10
C HIS A 255 -8.83 2.07 6.13
N MET A 256 -8.39 1.35 5.09
CA MET A 256 -9.28 0.89 4.00
C MET A 256 -10.45 0.03 4.48
N SER A 257 -10.36 -0.63 5.64
CA SER A 257 -11.46 -1.36 6.26
C SER A 257 -12.25 -0.56 7.31
N ALA A 258 -12.00 0.75 7.49
CA ALA A 258 -12.67 1.55 8.51
C ALA A 258 -14.21 1.49 8.36
N PRO A 259 -14.96 1.24 9.44
CA PRO A 259 -16.42 1.27 9.37
C PRO A 259 -16.93 2.72 9.27
N GLY A 260 -18.11 2.89 8.67
CA GLY A 260 -18.82 4.18 8.67
C GLY A 260 -18.33 5.21 7.66
N VAL A 261 -17.26 4.95 6.93
CA VAL A 261 -16.77 5.81 5.85
C VAL A 261 -17.28 5.27 4.52
N SER A 262 -17.90 6.09 3.69
CA SER A 262 -18.37 5.69 2.37
C SER A 262 -17.19 5.56 1.36
N TYR A 263 -17.43 4.89 0.25
CA TYR A 263 -16.42 4.80 -0.84
C TYR A 263 -16.15 6.17 -1.46
N GLU A 264 -17.16 7.01 -1.55
CA GLU A 264 -17.03 8.35 -2.09
C GLU A 264 -16.23 9.28 -1.17
N GLU A 265 -16.39 9.13 0.15
CA GLU A 265 -15.55 9.85 1.12
C GLU A 265 -14.07 9.48 0.99
N TYR A 266 -13.76 8.21 0.74
CA TYR A 266 -12.39 7.80 0.41
C TYR A 266 -11.90 8.47 -0.88
N TYR A 267 -12.75 8.54 -1.88
CA TYR A 267 -12.39 9.12 -3.17
C TYR A 267 -12.22 10.64 -3.11
N SER A 268 -12.70 11.29 -2.07
CA SER A 268 -12.56 12.75 -1.89
C SER A 268 -11.12 13.23 -1.87
N ALA A 269 -10.18 12.38 -1.42
CA ALA A 269 -8.75 12.70 -1.48
C ALA A 269 -8.22 12.87 -2.91
N VAL A 270 -8.79 12.14 -3.88
CA VAL A 270 -8.46 12.32 -5.31
C VAL A 270 -8.93 13.68 -5.80
N TYR A 271 -10.11 14.13 -5.39
CA TYR A 271 -10.63 15.46 -5.73
C TYR A 271 -9.81 16.58 -5.09
N GLU A 272 -9.33 16.37 -3.85
CA GLU A 272 -8.41 17.33 -3.24
C GLU A 272 -7.05 17.37 -3.96
N LEU A 273 -6.55 16.22 -4.40
CA LEU A 273 -5.35 16.16 -5.22
C LEU A 273 -5.54 16.87 -6.56
N GLN A 274 -6.71 16.74 -7.18
CA GLN A 274 -7.04 17.50 -8.38
C GLN A 274 -6.98 19.01 -8.13
N SER A 275 -7.65 19.47 -7.08
CA SER A 275 -7.65 20.90 -6.70
C SER A 275 -6.23 21.41 -6.40
N PHE A 276 -5.42 20.58 -5.74
CA PHE A 276 -4.02 20.90 -5.49
C PHE A 276 -3.23 21.07 -6.79
N LEU A 277 -3.39 20.16 -7.74
CA LEU A 277 -2.68 20.23 -9.04
C LEU A 277 -3.17 21.39 -9.92
N GLU A 278 -4.44 21.79 -9.79
CA GLU A 278 -4.98 22.99 -10.45
C GLU A 278 -4.33 24.26 -9.93
N ASP A 279 -4.13 24.36 -8.62
CA ASP A 279 -3.47 25.49 -7.97
C ASP A 279 -1.95 25.49 -8.17
N ASN A 280 -1.34 24.30 -8.31
CA ASN A 280 0.11 24.10 -8.40
C ASN A 280 0.50 23.43 -9.72
N LYS A 281 0.12 24.06 -10.84
CA LYS A 281 0.39 23.53 -12.18
C LYS A 281 1.87 23.20 -12.35
N GLY A 282 2.14 22.01 -12.87
CA GLY A 282 3.51 21.53 -13.07
C GLY A 282 4.21 21.07 -11.77
N PHE A 283 3.49 20.85 -10.67
CA PHE A 283 4.09 20.45 -9.40
C PHE A 283 5.00 19.21 -9.54
N PHE A 284 4.57 18.21 -10.30
CA PHE A 284 5.33 16.98 -10.54
C PHE A 284 6.20 17.03 -11.81
N ASP A 285 6.21 18.14 -12.55
CA ASP A 285 7.08 18.25 -13.72
C ASP A 285 8.54 18.33 -13.26
N LYS A 286 9.38 17.46 -13.86
CA LYS A 286 10.81 17.50 -13.62
C LYS A 286 11.36 18.82 -14.14
N LYS A 287 12.14 19.51 -13.34
CA LYS A 287 12.93 20.66 -13.77
C LYS A 287 14.02 20.27 -14.75
#